data_a2940b023accd6d8bf561dc769016eac
#
_entry.id   a2940b023accd6d8bf561dc769016eac
#
_cell.length_a   1.000
_cell.length_b   1.000
_cell.length_c   1.000
_cell.angle_alpha   90.00
_cell.angle_beta   90.00
_cell.angle_gamma   90.00
#
_symmetry.space_group_name_H-M   'P 1'
#
loop_
_entity.id
_entity.type
_entity.pdbx_description
1 polymer ?
#
loop_
_entity_poly.entity_id
_entity_poly.type
_entity_poly.pdbx_seq_one_letter_code
_entity_poly.pdbx_strand_id
1 'polypeptide(L)'
;MNKSLPLLFIAAMSLGVFAQSKDSADEPSVISYKIKTGDTFSKLAQKYLQQPVDMAAIQKANQLKNIDMLPVGAELLIPRHIVKQSASHASIMSLSCATPIRIADASKPLAIGTVIREGAIIEVPPECHVSLLLEDGSVIRLPSSAALKITTLRKNALESAPEVRLDLTRGRVELDVHKGRAKTTPFEIRTPLSIMGVRGTEFRVGYSSEDNAGQVEVLGGIVQTRGSTDTKARPITKGLGVPIDGDGKALAIEQLLPPPAFESAIATAGSQPSFVAKLTPIPLANYYVVDSANTANLTGNRSSHNLLAPELFIPRVTKQATFYQLTSVSASGLVG
;
A
#
# COMPACT_ATOMS: atom_id res chain seq x y z
N MET A 1 -53.90 -36.31 -30.51
CA MET A 1 -54.07 -35.67 -29.19
C MET A 1 -52.71 -35.61 -28.56
N ASN A 2 -51.95 -34.52 -28.81
CA ASN A 2 -50.64 -34.29 -28.25
C ASN A 2 -50.78 -33.23 -27.15
N LYS A 3 -50.48 -33.62 -25.93
CA LYS A 3 -50.36 -32.68 -24.79
C LYS A 3 -48.91 -32.27 -24.63
N SER A 4 -48.58 -31.04 -24.98
CA SER A 4 -47.30 -30.39 -24.69
C SER A 4 -47.30 -29.90 -23.25
N LEU A 5 -46.29 -30.32 -22.49
CA LEU A 5 -45.97 -29.89 -21.12
C LEU A 5 -45.02 -28.70 -21.17
N PRO A 6 -45.24 -27.59 -20.46
CA PRO A 6 -44.27 -26.49 -20.44
C PRO A 6 -43.13 -26.79 -19.47
N LEU A 7 -41.90 -26.61 -19.97
CA LEU A 7 -40.65 -26.66 -19.17
C LEU A 7 -40.56 -25.40 -18.31
N LEU A 8 -40.61 -25.60 -17.00
CA LEU A 8 -40.42 -24.55 -16.02
C LEU A 8 -38.91 -24.34 -15.81
N PHE A 9 -38.36 -23.23 -16.31
CA PHE A 9 -36.98 -22.80 -16.02
C PHE A 9 -36.91 -22.21 -14.59
N ILE A 10 -36.34 -22.94 -13.66
CA ILE A 10 -36.00 -22.42 -12.34
C ILE A 10 -34.61 -21.79 -12.47
N ALA A 11 -34.55 -20.45 -12.51
CA ALA A 11 -33.33 -19.71 -12.35
C ALA A 11 -32.83 -19.81 -10.91
N ALA A 12 -31.82 -20.62 -10.66
CA ALA A 12 -31.14 -20.64 -9.39
C ALA A 12 -30.30 -19.37 -9.24
N MET A 13 -30.78 -18.38 -8.49
CA MET A 13 -29.98 -17.29 -7.98
C MET A 13 -28.98 -17.86 -6.96
N SER A 14 -27.74 -18.00 -7.35
CA SER A 14 -26.64 -18.25 -6.42
C SER A 14 -26.41 -16.97 -5.61
N LEU A 15 -26.98 -16.93 -4.40
CA LEU A 15 -26.53 -16.00 -3.37
C LEU A 15 -25.06 -16.34 -3.04
N GLY A 16 -24.14 -15.55 -3.55
CA GLY A 16 -22.76 -15.59 -3.12
C GLY A 16 -22.70 -15.19 -1.65
N VAL A 17 -22.60 -16.20 -0.78
CA VAL A 17 -22.23 -16.00 0.61
C VAL A 17 -20.80 -15.45 0.60
N PHE A 18 -20.66 -14.14 0.79
CA PHE A 18 -19.39 -13.56 1.20
C PHE A 18 -19.01 -14.17 2.55
N ALA A 19 -18.19 -15.19 2.51
CA ALA A 19 -17.52 -15.68 3.70
C ALA A 19 -16.65 -14.53 4.22
N GLN A 20 -17.08 -13.89 5.31
CA GLN A 20 -16.22 -13.04 6.12
C GLN A 20 -15.02 -13.90 6.54
N SER A 21 -13.88 -13.70 5.90
CA SER A 21 -12.63 -14.32 6.33
C SER A 21 -12.31 -13.80 7.73
N LYS A 22 -12.59 -14.66 8.71
CA LYS A 22 -12.06 -14.58 10.05
C LYS A 22 -10.58 -14.84 9.87
N ASP A 23 -9.76 -13.76 10.01
CA ASP A 23 -8.41 -13.87 10.58
C ASP A 23 -7.52 -12.72 10.14
N SER A 24 -7.43 -11.74 11.03
CA SER A 24 -6.21 -10.97 11.22
C SER A 24 -5.25 -11.84 12.06
N ALA A 25 -4.53 -12.75 11.40
CA ALA A 25 -3.47 -13.50 12.06
C ALA A 25 -2.29 -12.56 12.34
N ASP A 26 -1.88 -12.45 13.61
CA ASP A 26 -0.66 -11.82 14.13
C ASP A 26 -0.59 -10.27 14.20
N GLU A 27 -1.67 -9.59 14.48
CA GLU A 27 -1.52 -8.26 15.08
C GLU A 27 -1.11 -8.41 16.56
N PRO A 28 -0.10 -7.67 17.04
CA PRO A 28 0.14 -7.60 18.48
C PRO A 28 -1.12 -7.04 19.14
N SER A 29 -1.87 -7.93 19.74
CA SER A 29 -3.12 -7.60 20.43
C SER A 29 -2.90 -6.67 21.64
N VAL A 30 -1.64 -6.41 21.98
CA VAL A 30 -1.24 -5.61 23.14
C VAL A 30 -0.20 -4.55 22.77
N ILE A 31 -0.21 -3.44 23.51
CA ILE A 31 0.79 -2.37 23.47
C ILE A 31 1.56 -2.42 24.79
N SER A 32 2.90 -2.41 24.74
CA SER A 32 3.72 -2.32 25.92
C SER A 32 3.88 -0.85 26.36
N TYR A 33 3.50 -0.55 27.60
CA TYR A 33 3.72 0.75 28.25
C TYR A 33 4.71 0.62 29.39
N LYS A 34 5.83 1.34 29.34
CA LYS A 34 6.80 1.36 30.43
C LYS A 34 6.32 2.30 31.55
N ILE A 35 6.07 1.74 32.72
CA ILE A 35 5.56 2.46 33.89
C ILE A 35 6.58 3.50 34.34
N LYS A 36 6.13 4.74 34.57
CA LYS A 36 6.93 5.90 34.97
C LYS A 36 6.66 6.23 36.41
N THR A 37 7.60 6.95 37.03
CA THR A 37 7.41 7.48 38.42
C THR A 37 6.16 8.35 38.50
N GLY A 38 5.30 8.07 39.46
CA GLY A 38 4.03 8.78 39.69
C GLY A 38 2.85 8.28 38.85
N ASP A 39 3.04 7.22 38.02
CA ASP A 39 1.93 6.54 37.35
C ASP A 39 1.11 5.75 38.39
N THR A 40 -0.19 5.84 38.24
CA THR A 40 -1.16 4.95 38.88
C THR A 40 -2.07 4.40 37.79
N PHE A 41 -2.65 3.23 38.03
CA PHE A 41 -3.56 2.67 37.03
C PHE A 41 -4.71 3.63 36.68
N SER A 42 -5.30 4.28 37.71
CA SER A 42 -6.40 5.24 37.47
C SER A 42 -5.99 6.41 36.58
N LYS A 43 -4.78 6.97 36.77
CA LYS A 43 -4.26 8.05 35.91
C LYS A 43 -4.03 7.56 34.46
N LEU A 44 -3.43 6.37 34.29
CA LEU A 44 -3.20 5.77 32.97
C LEU A 44 -4.53 5.46 32.28
N ALA A 45 -5.48 4.89 33.01
CA ALA A 45 -6.81 4.59 32.49
C ALA A 45 -7.55 5.86 32.04
N GLN A 46 -7.57 6.89 32.87
CA GLN A 46 -8.20 8.17 32.51
C GLN A 46 -7.53 8.80 31.30
N LYS A 47 -6.22 8.75 31.19
CA LYS A 47 -5.46 9.39 30.10
C LYS A 47 -5.54 8.63 28.79
N TYR A 48 -5.39 7.31 28.82
CA TYR A 48 -5.12 6.51 27.63
C TYR A 48 -6.20 5.51 27.26
N LEU A 49 -7.10 5.12 28.18
CA LEU A 49 -8.05 4.04 27.95
C LEU A 49 -9.46 4.54 27.67
N GLN A 50 -10.20 3.78 26.89
CA GLN A 50 -11.63 3.98 26.66
C GLN A 50 -12.41 3.72 27.97
N GLN A 51 -13.54 4.39 28.16
CA GLN A 51 -14.38 4.24 29.33
C GLN A 51 -15.72 3.60 28.93
N PRO A 52 -16.25 2.67 29.70
CA PRO A 52 -15.66 2.03 30.90
C PRO A 52 -14.45 1.17 30.54
N VAL A 53 -13.47 1.10 31.46
CA VAL A 53 -12.24 0.33 31.23
C VAL A 53 -12.51 -1.17 31.37
N ASP A 54 -12.09 -1.96 30.40
CA ASP A 54 -12.05 -3.42 30.51
C ASP A 54 -10.86 -3.87 31.37
N MET A 55 -11.09 -3.90 32.69
CA MET A 55 -10.10 -4.31 33.69
C MET A 55 -9.70 -5.77 33.50
N ALA A 56 -10.64 -6.63 33.13
CA ALA A 56 -10.38 -8.05 32.98
C ALA A 56 -9.40 -8.32 31.83
N ALA A 57 -9.52 -7.59 30.72
CA ALA A 57 -8.58 -7.70 29.60
C ALA A 57 -7.16 -7.30 30.01
N ILE A 58 -6.98 -6.24 30.82
CA ILE A 58 -5.66 -5.81 31.30
C ILE A 58 -5.07 -6.81 32.27
N GLN A 59 -5.86 -7.28 33.24
CA GLN A 59 -5.40 -8.28 34.19
C GLN A 59 -4.97 -9.57 33.51
N LYS A 60 -5.76 -10.02 32.54
CA LYS A 60 -5.44 -11.20 31.74
C LYS A 60 -4.14 -11.03 30.95
N ALA A 61 -3.95 -9.88 30.29
CA ALA A 61 -2.75 -9.61 29.49
C ALA A 61 -1.47 -9.56 30.32
N ASN A 62 -1.56 -9.13 31.60
CA ASN A 62 -0.42 -8.94 32.47
C ASN A 62 -0.26 -10.01 33.58
N GLN A 63 -1.20 -10.94 33.68
CA GLN A 63 -1.25 -11.94 34.78
C GLN A 63 -1.20 -11.29 36.19
N LEU A 64 -1.74 -10.07 36.33
CA LEU A 64 -1.68 -9.29 37.57
C LEU A 64 -2.75 -9.78 38.54
N LYS A 65 -2.33 -10.03 39.77
CA LYS A 65 -3.25 -10.26 40.91
C LYS A 65 -3.85 -8.96 41.45
N ASN A 66 -3.08 -7.88 41.41
CA ASN A 66 -3.51 -6.54 41.82
C ASN A 66 -3.01 -5.49 40.80
N ILE A 67 -3.94 -4.76 40.21
CA ILE A 67 -3.64 -3.76 39.17
C ILE A 67 -3.16 -2.42 39.77
N ASP A 68 -3.37 -2.20 41.07
CA ASP A 68 -2.90 -0.97 41.73
C ASP A 68 -1.40 -1.01 42.05
N MET A 69 -0.78 -2.19 41.97
CA MET A 69 0.65 -2.37 42.20
C MET A 69 1.40 -2.32 40.87
N LEU A 70 1.75 -1.13 40.43
CA LEU A 70 2.51 -0.88 39.21
C LEU A 70 3.97 -0.52 39.53
N PRO A 71 4.93 -1.47 39.45
CA PRO A 71 6.34 -1.17 39.71
C PRO A 71 6.90 -0.22 38.66
N VAL A 72 7.57 0.84 39.10
CA VAL A 72 8.24 1.79 38.16
C VAL A 72 9.29 1.05 37.33
N GLY A 73 9.28 1.29 36.04
CA GLY A 73 10.17 0.66 35.06
C GLY A 73 9.69 -0.68 34.49
N ALA A 74 8.67 -1.29 35.09
CA ALA A 74 8.04 -2.50 34.56
C ALA A 74 7.21 -2.18 33.29
N GLU A 75 6.95 -3.19 32.48
CA GLU A 75 6.09 -3.09 31.31
C GLU A 75 4.66 -3.47 31.65
N LEU A 76 3.71 -2.61 31.32
CA LEU A 76 2.28 -2.88 31.36
C LEU A 76 1.80 -3.18 29.95
N LEU A 77 1.30 -4.41 29.73
CA LEU A 77 0.70 -4.83 28.47
C LEU A 77 -0.75 -4.37 28.41
N ILE A 78 -1.06 -3.48 27.51
CA ILE A 78 -2.41 -2.90 27.33
C ILE A 78 -3.01 -3.44 26.05
N PRO A 79 -4.15 -4.16 26.09
CA PRO A 79 -4.85 -4.60 24.89
C PRO A 79 -5.18 -3.42 23.97
N ARG A 80 -4.84 -3.51 22.70
CA ARG A 80 -4.97 -2.41 21.74
C ARG A 80 -6.41 -1.89 21.64
N HIS A 81 -7.39 -2.77 21.65
CA HIS A 81 -8.80 -2.43 21.48
C HIS A 81 -9.38 -1.54 22.58
N ILE A 82 -8.75 -1.49 23.76
CA ILE A 82 -9.22 -0.64 24.86
C ILE A 82 -8.50 0.71 24.95
N VAL A 83 -7.48 0.96 24.12
CA VAL A 83 -6.78 2.23 24.10
C VAL A 83 -7.59 3.27 23.34
N LYS A 84 -7.62 4.52 23.83
CA LYS A 84 -8.26 5.64 23.12
C LYS A 84 -7.67 5.82 21.74
N GLN A 85 -8.52 5.98 20.76
CA GLN A 85 -8.14 6.28 19.39
C GLN A 85 -8.68 7.64 18.98
N SER A 86 -7.93 8.34 18.14
CA SER A 86 -8.34 9.56 17.48
C SER A 86 -8.20 9.41 15.97
N ALA A 87 -9.00 10.14 15.21
CA ALA A 87 -8.85 10.18 13.76
C ALA A 87 -7.47 10.72 13.39
N SER A 88 -6.83 10.08 12.44
CA SER A 88 -5.64 10.58 11.74
C SER A 88 -6.01 10.97 10.32
N HIS A 89 -5.06 11.51 9.58
CA HIS A 89 -5.29 11.92 8.20
C HIS A 89 -4.05 11.76 7.34
N ALA A 90 -4.27 11.76 6.04
CA ALA A 90 -3.26 11.97 5.02
C ALA A 90 -3.56 13.28 4.30
N SER A 91 -2.59 13.86 3.63
CA SER A 91 -2.76 15.02 2.76
C SER A 91 -2.28 14.70 1.34
N ILE A 92 -2.93 15.28 0.34
CA ILE A 92 -2.44 15.21 -1.04
C ILE A 92 -1.12 15.99 -1.13
N MET A 93 -0.03 15.27 -1.38
CA MET A 93 1.31 15.84 -1.51
C MET A 93 1.59 16.26 -2.95
N SER A 94 1.18 15.47 -3.92
CA SER A 94 1.29 15.78 -5.34
C SER A 94 0.12 15.20 -6.13
N LEU A 95 -0.19 15.85 -7.21
CA LEU A 95 -1.27 15.49 -8.12
C LEU A 95 -0.83 15.85 -9.54
N SER A 96 -0.85 14.87 -10.44
CA SER A 96 -0.61 15.07 -11.87
C SER A 96 -1.77 14.46 -12.63
N CYS A 97 -2.58 15.28 -13.27
CA CYS A 97 -3.76 14.84 -13.99
C CYS A 97 -4.25 15.90 -14.96
N ALA A 98 -4.64 15.51 -16.18
CA ALA A 98 -5.30 16.39 -17.14
C ALA A 98 -6.75 16.66 -16.74
N THR A 99 -7.40 15.74 -16.05
CA THR A 99 -8.79 15.86 -15.57
C THR A 99 -8.86 15.86 -14.06
N PRO A 100 -9.78 16.60 -13.42
CA PRO A 100 -9.90 16.61 -11.97
C PRO A 100 -10.24 15.22 -11.42
N ILE A 101 -9.42 14.74 -10.46
CA ILE A 101 -9.71 13.52 -9.70
C ILE A 101 -10.68 13.86 -8.57
N ARG A 102 -11.59 12.96 -8.28
CA ARG A 102 -12.54 13.06 -7.16
C ARG A 102 -12.36 11.87 -6.22
N ILE A 103 -12.58 12.11 -4.95
CA ILE A 103 -12.82 11.03 -3.99
C ILE A 103 -14.30 10.68 -4.10
N ALA A 104 -14.64 9.39 -4.01
CA ALA A 104 -16.04 8.99 -3.88
C ALA A 104 -16.68 9.79 -2.72
N ASP A 105 -17.86 10.32 -2.95
CA ASP A 105 -18.62 11.19 -2.03
C ASP A 105 -18.05 12.60 -1.77
N ALA A 106 -16.96 13.01 -2.42
CA ALA A 106 -16.46 14.37 -2.30
C ALA A 106 -17.14 15.34 -3.28
N SER A 107 -17.61 16.47 -2.76
CA SER A 107 -18.22 17.54 -3.56
C SER A 107 -17.23 18.32 -4.43
N LYS A 108 -15.94 18.27 -4.09
CA LYS A 108 -14.87 19.04 -4.75
C LYS A 108 -13.81 18.13 -5.36
N PRO A 109 -13.16 18.55 -6.47
CA PRO A 109 -11.98 17.89 -7.00
C PRO A 109 -10.85 17.86 -5.99
N LEU A 110 -9.96 16.86 -6.10
CA LEU A 110 -8.72 16.81 -5.34
C LEU A 110 -7.80 17.97 -5.72
N ALA A 111 -7.14 18.52 -4.70
CA ALA A 111 -6.10 19.53 -4.85
C ALA A 111 -4.94 19.19 -3.88
N ILE A 112 -3.75 19.72 -4.13
CA ILE A 112 -2.62 19.63 -3.20
C ILE A 112 -3.05 20.21 -1.86
N GLY A 113 -2.71 19.51 -0.75
CA GLY A 113 -3.12 19.88 0.60
C GLY A 113 -4.51 19.39 1.00
N THR A 114 -5.32 18.80 0.09
CA THR A 114 -6.59 18.18 0.47
C THR A 114 -6.37 17.10 1.52
N VAL A 115 -7.14 17.19 2.61
CA VAL A 115 -7.09 16.23 3.72
C VAL A 115 -7.93 15.00 3.37
N ILE A 116 -7.30 13.84 3.46
CA ILE A 116 -7.88 12.53 3.22
C ILE A 116 -8.01 11.80 4.56
N ARG A 117 -9.17 11.22 4.82
CA ARG A 117 -9.49 10.54 6.08
C ARG A 117 -9.83 9.06 5.84
N GLU A 118 -9.97 8.34 6.95
CA GLU A 118 -10.52 6.98 6.96
C GLU A 118 -11.86 6.92 6.21
N GLY A 119 -12.07 5.83 5.46
CA GLY A 119 -13.23 5.62 4.61
C GLY A 119 -13.08 6.14 3.18
N ALA A 120 -12.09 6.99 2.90
CA ALA A 120 -11.90 7.56 1.57
C ALA A 120 -11.55 6.47 0.54
N ILE A 121 -12.17 6.57 -0.64
CA ILE A 121 -11.85 5.77 -1.83
C ILE A 121 -11.27 6.72 -2.87
N ILE A 122 -10.05 6.45 -3.31
CA ILE A 122 -9.32 7.24 -4.29
C ILE A 122 -9.20 6.40 -5.57
N GLU A 123 -9.84 6.86 -6.63
CA GLU A 123 -9.75 6.27 -7.95
C GLU A 123 -8.92 7.19 -8.84
N VAL A 124 -7.77 6.68 -9.28
CA VAL A 124 -6.85 7.41 -10.15
C VAL A 124 -7.14 7.03 -11.60
N PRO A 125 -7.55 7.97 -12.46
CA PRO A 125 -7.78 7.71 -13.87
C PRO A 125 -6.49 7.33 -14.63
N PRO A 126 -6.59 6.84 -15.89
CA PRO A 126 -5.44 6.74 -16.77
C PRO A 126 -4.67 8.06 -16.89
N GLU A 127 -3.34 7.97 -17.02
CA GLU A 127 -2.42 9.11 -17.16
C GLU A 127 -2.40 10.10 -15.97
N CYS A 128 -3.03 9.71 -14.85
CA CYS A 128 -3.04 10.49 -13.62
C CYS A 128 -2.17 9.83 -12.54
N HIS A 129 -1.64 10.66 -11.62
CA HIS A 129 -0.86 10.21 -10.46
C HIS A 129 -1.25 11.01 -9.23
N VAL A 130 -1.36 10.33 -8.09
CA VAL A 130 -1.64 10.95 -6.79
C VAL A 130 -0.63 10.46 -5.77
N SER A 131 -0.07 11.38 -4.98
CA SER A 131 0.75 11.01 -3.82
C SER A 131 0.12 11.56 -2.55
N LEU A 132 0.08 10.74 -1.51
CA LEU A 132 -0.42 11.08 -0.18
C LEU A 132 0.73 11.09 0.80
N LEU A 133 0.74 12.05 1.70
CA LEU A 133 1.64 12.13 2.85
C LEU A 133 0.82 11.88 4.13
N LEU A 134 1.22 10.89 4.91
CA LEU A 134 0.64 10.58 6.21
C LEU A 134 1.29 11.41 7.32
N GLU A 135 0.63 11.54 8.47
CA GLU A 135 1.15 12.31 9.64
C GLU A 135 2.49 11.79 10.18
N ASP A 136 2.82 10.53 9.96
CA ASP A 136 4.10 9.94 10.38
C ASP A 136 5.23 10.09 9.35
N GLY A 137 4.97 10.77 8.24
CA GLY A 137 5.90 10.94 7.14
C GLY A 137 5.90 9.80 6.13
N SER A 138 5.08 8.75 6.30
CA SER A 138 4.91 7.71 5.28
C SER A 138 4.27 8.28 4.02
N VAL A 139 4.70 7.81 2.85
CA VAL A 139 4.21 8.27 1.55
C VAL A 139 3.52 7.11 0.82
N ILE A 140 2.34 7.38 0.28
CA ILE A 140 1.58 6.47 -0.58
C ILE A 140 1.52 7.10 -1.96
N ARG A 141 2.02 6.42 -2.99
CA ARG A 141 1.95 6.87 -4.39
C ARG A 141 1.03 5.95 -5.17
N LEU A 142 0.05 6.54 -5.80
CA LEU A 142 -0.92 5.89 -6.66
C LEU A 142 -0.63 6.27 -8.12
N PRO A 143 0.00 5.40 -8.90
CA PRO A 143 0.15 5.61 -10.32
C PRO A 143 -1.18 5.45 -11.06
N SER A 144 -1.13 5.66 -12.36
CA SER A 144 -2.25 5.57 -13.30
C SER A 144 -3.11 4.32 -13.09
N SER A 145 -4.41 4.48 -13.22
CA SER A 145 -5.41 3.41 -13.18
C SER A 145 -5.50 2.64 -11.85
N ALA A 146 -5.05 3.23 -10.75
CA ALA A 146 -5.12 2.63 -9.42
C ALA A 146 -6.42 2.98 -8.69
N ALA A 147 -6.90 2.06 -7.85
CA ALA A 147 -8.02 2.30 -6.95
C ALA A 147 -7.67 1.80 -5.54
N LEU A 148 -7.64 2.72 -4.57
CA LEU A 148 -7.26 2.49 -3.19
C LEU A 148 -8.34 2.98 -2.23
N LYS A 149 -8.71 2.15 -1.25
CA LYS A 149 -9.54 2.54 -0.12
C LYS A 149 -8.69 2.61 1.14
N ILE A 150 -8.87 3.67 1.91
CA ILE A 150 -8.29 3.81 3.25
C ILE A 150 -9.29 3.24 4.25
N THR A 151 -9.09 2.02 4.71
CA THR A 151 -10.03 1.33 5.62
C THR A 151 -9.78 1.66 7.08
N THR A 152 -8.54 1.96 7.46
CA THR A 152 -8.18 2.44 8.79
C THR A 152 -7.11 3.52 8.69
N LEU A 153 -7.34 4.63 9.40
CA LEU A 153 -6.36 5.70 9.55
C LEU A 153 -6.61 6.39 10.90
N ARG A 154 -6.08 5.81 11.96
CA ARG A 154 -6.35 6.19 13.36
C ARG A 154 -5.07 6.25 14.16
N LYS A 155 -4.99 7.20 15.07
CA LYS A 155 -3.89 7.35 16.01
C LYS A 155 -4.28 6.79 17.37
N ASN A 156 -3.45 5.92 17.88
CA ASN A 156 -3.59 5.37 19.22
C ASN A 156 -2.94 6.31 20.23
N ALA A 157 -3.58 6.52 21.40
CA ALA A 157 -3.08 7.46 22.41
C ALA A 157 -1.71 7.09 23.00
N LEU A 158 -1.26 5.87 22.84
CA LEU A 158 0.05 5.37 23.32
C LEU A 158 1.12 5.30 22.22
N GLU A 159 0.77 5.56 20.97
CA GLU A 159 1.68 5.43 19.83
C GLU A 159 1.76 6.75 19.05
N SER A 160 2.93 7.04 18.49
CA SER A 160 3.17 8.27 17.72
C SER A 160 2.70 8.15 16.28
N ALA A 161 2.83 6.96 15.69
CA ALA A 161 2.41 6.71 14.32
C ALA A 161 0.95 6.24 14.25
N PRO A 162 0.20 6.54 13.19
CA PRO A 162 -1.15 6.05 13.01
C PRO A 162 -1.16 4.55 12.65
N GLU A 163 -2.18 3.84 13.05
CA GLU A 163 -2.57 2.56 12.46
C GLU A 163 -3.12 2.83 11.06
N VAL A 164 -2.62 2.08 10.08
CA VAL A 164 -2.96 2.25 8.66
C VAL A 164 -3.38 0.90 8.09
N ARG A 165 -4.57 0.85 7.49
CA ARG A 165 -5.00 -0.27 6.65
C ARG A 165 -5.53 0.27 5.34
N LEU A 166 -5.05 -0.33 4.27
CA LEU A 166 -5.33 0.05 2.89
C LEU A 166 -5.86 -1.15 2.13
N ASP A 167 -6.87 -0.96 1.29
CA ASP A 167 -7.35 -1.97 0.36
C ASP A 167 -7.08 -1.48 -1.08
N LEU A 168 -6.17 -2.14 -1.77
CA LEU A 168 -5.93 -1.94 -3.19
C LEU A 168 -6.87 -2.83 -3.98
N THR A 169 -7.85 -2.23 -4.66
CA THR A 169 -8.88 -2.97 -5.42
C THR A 169 -8.54 -3.11 -6.89
N ARG A 170 -7.61 -2.27 -7.40
CA ARG A 170 -7.12 -2.32 -8.79
C ARG A 170 -5.84 -1.52 -8.93
N GLY A 171 -4.99 -1.94 -9.86
CA GLY A 171 -3.80 -1.21 -10.27
C GLY A 171 -2.63 -1.45 -9.33
N ARG A 172 -1.81 -0.43 -9.14
CA ARG A 172 -0.57 -0.48 -8.36
C ARG A 172 -0.53 0.61 -7.31
N VAL A 173 0.17 0.35 -6.21
CA VAL A 173 0.53 1.34 -5.20
C VAL A 173 2.01 1.19 -4.86
N GLU A 174 2.69 2.32 -4.72
CA GLU A 174 4.07 2.41 -4.22
C GLU A 174 4.03 3.01 -2.82
N LEU A 175 4.71 2.39 -1.88
CA LEU A 175 4.67 2.74 -0.47
C LEU A 175 6.08 2.95 0.08
N ASP A 176 6.29 4.11 0.70
CA ASP A 176 7.48 4.42 1.48
C ASP A 176 7.06 4.62 2.93
N VAL A 177 7.16 3.53 3.72
CA VAL A 177 6.70 3.50 5.10
C VAL A 177 7.81 3.96 6.04
N HIS A 178 7.53 4.97 6.84
CA HIS A 178 8.50 5.58 7.76
C HIS A 178 9.15 4.57 8.70
N LYS A 179 10.49 4.57 8.77
CA LYS A 179 11.28 3.58 9.54
C LYS A 179 11.13 3.72 11.06
N GLY A 180 10.73 4.89 11.54
CA GLY A 180 10.56 5.18 12.97
C GLY A 180 9.28 4.64 13.60
N ARG A 181 8.43 3.93 12.86
CA ARG A 181 7.20 3.32 13.39
C ARG A 181 7.52 2.26 14.45
N ALA A 182 6.74 2.24 15.53
CA ALA A 182 6.85 1.18 16.54
C ALA A 182 6.49 -0.18 15.91
N LYS A 183 7.11 -1.26 16.45
CA LYS A 183 6.85 -2.63 15.97
C LYS A 183 5.39 -3.05 16.13
N THR A 184 4.73 -2.44 17.09
CA THR A 184 3.35 -2.74 17.46
C THR A 184 2.31 -1.95 16.67
N THR A 185 2.70 -0.88 15.94
CA THR A 185 1.76 -0.05 15.17
C THR A 185 1.52 -0.65 13.80
N PRO A 186 0.33 -1.19 13.50
CA PRO A 186 0.04 -1.83 12.24
C PRO A 186 0.18 -0.89 11.05
N PHE A 187 0.80 -1.37 9.99
CA PHE A 187 0.67 -0.85 8.63
C PHE A 187 0.42 -2.03 7.72
N GLU A 188 -0.77 -2.10 7.17
CA GLU A 188 -1.24 -3.23 6.39
C GLU A 188 -1.81 -2.75 5.06
N ILE A 189 -1.50 -3.47 3.99
CA ILE A 189 -2.18 -3.33 2.72
C ILE A 189 -2.74 -4.67 2.28
N ARG A 190 -3.95 -4.64 1.76
CA ARG A 190 -4.69 -5.80 1.27
C ARG A 190 -5.00 -5.63 -0.21
N THR A 191 -5.00 -6.75 -0.91
CA THR A 191 -5.60 -6.92 -2.24
C THR A 191 -6.63 -8.05 -2.15
N PRO A 192 -7.45 -8.29 -3.17
CA PRO A 192 -8.29 -9.48 -3.20
C PRO A 192 -7.53 -10.80 -3.04
N LEU A 193 -6.24 -10.83 -3.43
CA LEU A 193 -5.43 -12.04 -3.47
C LEU A 193 -4.37 -12.14 -2.35
N SER A 194 -4.15 -11.07 -1.55
CA SER A 194 -3.05 -11.09 -0.57
C SER A 194 -3.18 -10.04 0.53
N ILE A 195 -2.43 -10.27 1.61
CA ILE A 195 -2.30 -9.37 2.74
C ILE A 195 -0.81 -9.16 3.01
N MET A 196 -0.38 -7.90 3.13
CA MET A 196 0.98 -7.51 3.44
C MET A 196 1.03 -6.68 4.72
N GLY A 197 1.80 -7.17 5.70
CA GLY A 197 2.17 -6.42 6.90
C GLY A 197 3.55 -5.79 6.74
N VAL A 198 3.68 -4.52 7.10
CA VAL A 198 4.85 -3.72 6.72
C VAL A 198 5.39 -2.91 7.89
N ARG A 199 6.71 -2.72 7.90
CA ARG A 199 7.38 -1.83 8.85
C ARG A 199 8.65 -1.22 8.27
N GLY A 200 8.63 0.11 8.06
CA GLY A 200 9.82 0.84 7.63
C GLY A 200 10.40 0.34 6.31
N THR A 201 9.54 0.12 5.32
CA THR A 201 9.88 -0.50 4.04
C THR A 201 9.47 0.38 2.89
N GLU A 202 10.25 0.30 1.82
CA GLU A 202 9.90 0.81 0.50
C GLU A 202 9.54 -0.38 -0.38
N PHE A 203 8.32 -0.40 -0.90
CA PHE A 203 7.81 -1.55 -1.64
C PHE A 203 6.65 -1.15 -2.56
N ARG A 204 6.32 -2.04 -3.48
CA ARG A 204 5.19 -1.88 -4.39
C ARG A 204 4.25 -3.07 -4.26
N VAL A 205 2.98 -2.82 -4.47
CA VAL A 205 1.93 -3.84 -4.55
C VAL A 205 1.11 -3.59 -5.79
N GLY A 206 0.85 -4.64 -6.55
CA GLY A 206 -0.03 -4.61 -7.71
C GLY A 206 -1.15 -5.64 -7.62
N TYR A 207 -2.29 -5.29 -8.21
CA TYR A 207 -3.40 -6.20 -8.45
C TYR A 207 -4.06 -5.87 -9.79
N SER A 208 -4.08 -6.85 -10.70
CA SER A 208 -4.81 -6.80 -11.96
C SER A 208 -6.12 -7.58 -11.81
N SER A 209 -7.25 -6.90 -11.98
CA SER A 209 -8.56 -7.56 -12.00
C SER A 209 -8.83 -8.27 -13.34
N GLU A 210 -8.14 -7.89 -14.40
CA GLU A 210 -8.28 -8.51 -15.73
C GLU A 210 -7.60 -9.88 -15.77
N ASP A 211 -6.36 -9.94 -15.25
CA ASP A 211 -5.57 -11.18 -15.20
C ASP A 211 -5.82 -11.99 -13.94
N ASN A 212 -6.57 -11.44 -12.98
CA ASN A 212 -6.74 -11.96 -11.63
C ASN A 212 -5.39 -12.37 -11.03
N ALA A 213 -4.43 -11.46 -11.00
CA ALA A 213 -3.06 -11.69 -10.57
C ALA A 213 -2.58 -10.55 -9.67
N GLY A 214 -1.71 -10.88 -8.72
CA GLY A 214 -1.12 -9.93 -7.81
C GLY A 214 0.40 -9.98 -7.83
N GLN A 215 1.05 -8.94 -7.28
CA GLN A 215 2.50 -8.91 -7.11
C GLN A 215 2.91 -8.02 -5.95
N VAL A 216 4.02 -8.38 -5.34
CA VAL A 216 4.66 -7.59 -4.27
C VAL A 216 6.15 -7.49 -4.59
N GLU A 217 6.69 -6.29 -4.61
CA GLU A 217 8.12 -6.02 -4.86
C GLU A 217 8.69 -5.17 -3.72
N VAL A 218 9.84 -5.59 -3.17
CA VAL A 218 10.46 -4.91 -2.02
C VAL A 218 11.73 -4.19 -2.45
N LEU A 219 11.71 -2.87 -2.39
CA LEU A 219 12.84 -2.00 -2.76
C LEU A 219 13.72 -1.69 -1.55
N GLY A 220 13.16 -1.75 -0.35
CA GLY A 220 13.89 -1.51 0.90
C GLY A 220 13.19 -2.12 2.10
N GLY A 221 13.94 -2.75 3.02
CA GLY A 221 13.39 -3.36 4.23
C GLY A 221 12.83 -4.76 4.03
N ILE A 222 11.77 -5.11 4.75
CA ILE A 222 11.15 -6.44 4.76
C ILE A 222 9.62 -6.29 4.79
N VAL A 223 8.91 -6.98 3.92
CA VAL A 223 7.45 -7.08 3.88
C VAL A 223 7.04 -8.51 4.24
N GLN A 224 6.13 -8.66 5.19
CA GLN A 224 5.49 -9.93 5.49
C GLN A 224 4.31 -10.11 4.54
N THR A 225 4.43 -11.02 3.59
CA THR A 225 3.42 -11.25 2.54
C THR A 225 2.75 -12.60 2.74
N ARG A 226 1.42 -12.60 2.67
CA ARG A 226 0.59 -13.81 2.72
C ARG A 226 -0.43 -13.76 1.59
N GLY A 227 -0.42 -14.72 0.69
CA GLY A 227 -1.51 -14.95 -0.26
C GLY A 227 -2.80 -15.31 0.48
N SER A 228 -3.95 -15.04 -0.10
CA SER A 228 -5.25 -15.26 0.55
C SER A 228 -5.52 -16.74 0.88
N THR A 229 -4.93 -17.67 0.13
CA THR A 229 -5.01 -19.12 0.36
C THR A 229 -3.80 -19.69 1.11
N ASP A 230 -2.76 -18.90 1.36
CA ASP A 230 -1.60 -19.32 2.12
C ASP A 230 -1.91 -19.39 3.62
N THR A 231 -1.38 -20.41 4.30
CA THR A 231 -1.54 -20.59 5.75
C THR A 231 -0.59 -19.72 6.57
N LYS A 232 0.55 -19.30 5.98
CA LYS A 232 1.60 -18.53 6.68
C LYS A 232 2.10 -17.38 5.83
N ALA A 233 2.40 -16.26 6.49
CA ALA A 233 3.12 -15.16 5.86
C ALA A 233 4.58 -15.55 5.59
N ARG A 234 5.13 -15.02 4.49
CA ARG A 234 6.54 -15.17 4.11
C ARG A 234 7.22 -13.80 4.10
N PRO A 235 8.42 -13.65 4.66
CA PRO A 235 9.19 -12.42 4.56
C PRO A 235 9.77 -12.27 3.15
N ILE A 236 9.48 -11.16 2.51
CA ILE A 236 10.11 -10.73 1.25
C ILE A 236 11.08 -9.61 1.61
N THR A 237 12.34 -9.74 1.22
CA THR A 237 13.40 -8.78 1.55
C THR A 237 13.76 -7.91 0.36
N LYS A 238 14.52 -6.84 0.61
CA LYS A 238 15.01 -5.91 -0.42
C LYS A 238 15.56 -6.63 -1.65
N GLY A 239 15.15 -6.17 -2.84
CA GLY A 239 15.57 -6.68 -4.14
C GLY A 239 14.82 -7.95 -4.59
N LEU A 240 13.83 -8.38 -3.82
CA LEU A 240 13.02 -9.54 -4.13
C LEU A 240 11.56 -9.15 -4.37
N GLY A 241 10.88 -9.97 -5.17
CA GLY A 241 9.45 -9.88 -5.41
C GLY A 241 8.78 -11.24 -5.37
N VAL A 242 7.47 -11.24 -5.26
CA VAL A 242 6.64 -12.45 -5.31
C VAL A 242 5.39 -12.20 -6.13
N PRO A 243 5.16 -12.97 -7.19
CA PRO A 243 3.89 -13.01 -7.91
C PRO A 243 2.86 -13.77 -7.06
N ILE A 244 1.58 -13.40 -7.22
CA ILE A 244 0.45 -14.05 -6.55
C ILE A 244 -0.54 -14.44 -7.63
N ASP A 245 -0.86 -15.73 -7.71
CA ASP A 245 -1.75 -16.26 -8.74
C ASP A 245 -3.23 -15.92 -8.46
N GLY A 246 -4.09 -16.25 -9.42
CA GLY A 246 -5.51 -16.00 -9.35
C GLY A 246 -6.27 -16.76 -8.27
N ASP A 247 -5.66 -17.80 -7.71
CA ASP A 247 -6.18 -18.55 -6.56
C ASP A 247 -5.75 -17.93 -5.23
N GLY A 248 -4.97 -16.84 -5.28
CA GLY A 248 -4.46 -16.16 -4.09
C GLY A 248 -3.31 -16.88 -3.41
N LYS A 249 -2.53 -17.69 -4.15
CA LYS A 249 -1.32 -18.35 -3.67
C LYS A 249 -0.10 -17.53 -4.05
N ALA A 250 0.75 -17.25 -3.08
CA ALA A 250 2.03 -16.61 -3.33
C ALA A 250 3.02 -17.61 -3.94
N LEU A 251 3.51 -17.33 -5.15
CA LEU A 251 4.38 -18.18 -5.94
C LEU A 251 5.84 -18.19 -5.44
N ALA A 252 6.79 -18.55 -6.29
CA ALA A 252 8.21 -18.48 -5.96
C ALA A 252 8.65 -17.02 -5.79
N ILE A 253 9.55 -16.80 -4.83
CA ILE A 253 10.21 -15.51 -4.66
C ILE A 253 11.25 -15.38 -5.76
N GLU A 254 11.26 -14.24 -6.45
CA GLU A 254 12.16 -13.94 -7.55
C GLU A 254 13.01 -12.71 -7.23
N GLN A 255 14.20 -12.64 -7.81
CA GLN A 255 15.01 -11.44 -7.74
C GLN A 255 14.45 -10.40 -8.72
N LEU A 256 14.31 -9.15 -8.27
CA LEU A 256 13.93 -8.03 -9.13
C LEU A 256 15.03 -7.76 -10.15
N LEU A 257 14.65 -7.51 -11.40
CA LEU A 257 15.60 -7.21 -12.46
C LEU A 257 16.22 -5.82 -12.22
N PRO A 258 17.51 -5.62 -12.55
CA PRO A 258 18.10 -4.30 -12.47
C PRO A 258 17.49 -3.36 -13.52
N PRO A 259 17.52 -2.02 -13.31
CA PRO A 259 17.14 -1.08 -14.35
C PRO A 259 18.11 -1.15 -15.53
N PRO A 260 17.66 -0.91 -16.78
CA PRO A 260 18.55 -0.84 -17.91
C PRO A 260 19.47 0.39 -17.81
N ALA A 261 20.71 0.24 -18.24
CA ALA A 261 21.65 1.36 -18.37
C ALA A 261 21.56 2.00 -19.77
N PHE A 262 21.96 3.26 -19.88
CA PHE A 262 22.10 3.91 -21.19
C PHE A 262 23.43 3.46 -21.84
N GLU A 263 23.36 2.91 -23.06
CA GLU A 263 24.54 2.62 -23.89
C GLU A 263 24.98 3.86 -24.68
N SER A 264 24.01 4.55 -25.26
CA SER A 264 24.24 5.75 -26.05
C SER A 264 23.01 6.65 -26.04
N ALA A 265 23.23 7.93 -26.24
CA ALA A 265 22.15 8.89 -26.37
C ALA A 265 22.50 9.90 -27.47
N ILE A 266 21.57 10.13 -28.37
CA ILE A 266 21.72 11.06 -29.50
C ILE A 266 20.61 12.08 -29.42
N ALA A 267 20.97 13.37 -29.34
CA ALA A 267 20.04 14.48 -29.47
C ALA A 267 20.16 15.05 -30.90
N THR A 268 19.04 15.24 -31.57
CA THR A 268 18.99 15.91 -32.88
C THR A 268 18.72 17.39 -32.67
N ALA A 269 19.46 18.25 -33.35
CA ALA A 269 19.22 19.68 -33.36
C ALA A 269 18.27 20.04 -34.51
N GLY A 270 17.43 21.06 -34.31
CA GLY A 270 16.52 21.56 -35.37
C GLY A 270 15.28 22.25 -34.78
N SER A 271 14.30 22.52 -35.63
CA SER A 271 13.05 23.14 -35.22
C SER A 271 12.19 22.24 -34.30
N GLN A 272 12.44 20.93 -34.32
CA GLN A 272 11.84 19.94 -33.43
C GLN A 272 12.94 18.99 -32.92
N PRO A 273 13.71 19.39 -31.88
CA PRO A 273 14.76 18.53 -31.35
C PRO A 273 14.15 17.25 -30.79
N SER A 274 14.74 16.12 -31.12
CA SER A 274 14.37 14.80 -30.60
C SER A 274 15.54 14.18 -29.86
N PHE A 275 15.25 13.17 -29.04
CA PHE A 275 16.24 12.42 -28.28
C PHE A 275 15.99 10.93 -28.46
N VAL A 276 17.05 10.20 -28.79
CA VAL A 276 17.04 8.74 -28.89
C VAL A 276 18.08 8.20 -27.94
N ALA A 277 17.69 7.29 -27.07
CA ALA A 277 18.61 6.59 -26.19
C ALA A 277 18.50 5.09 -26.40
N LYS A 278 19.63 4.45 -26.64
CA LYS A 278 19.74 2.98 -26.61
C LYS A 278 20.06 2.55 -25.19
N LEU A 279 19.37 1.49 -24.77
CA LEU A 279 19.47 0.92 -23.44
C LEU A 279 20.16 -0.43 -23.51
N THR A 280 20.97 -0.75 -22.50
CA THR A 280 21.52 -2.10 -22.36
C THR A 280 20.38 -3.08 -22.13
N PRO A 281 20.17 -4.07 -23.00
CA PRO A 281 19.13 -5.08 -22.79
C PRO A 281 19.38 -5.83 -21.48
N ILE A 282 18.33 -5.98 -20.66
CA ILE A 282 18.39 -6.75 -19.43
C ILE A 282 17.90 -8.17 -19.71
N PRO A 283 18.72 -9.21 -19.48
CA PRO A 283 18.29 -10.60 -19.61
C PRO A 283 17.02 -10.87 -18.78
N LEU A 284 16.09 -11.63 -19.34
CA LEU A 284 14.81 -11.96 -18.72
C LEU A 284 13.81 -10.79 -18.58
N ALA A 285 14.15 -9.58 -19.02
CA ALA A 285 13.17 -8.51 -19.11
C ALA A 285 12.19 -8.78 -20.25
N ASN A 286 10.91 -8.73 -19.95
CA ASN A 286 9.83 -8.86 -20.92
C ASN A 286 9.55 -7.53 -21.64
N TYR A 287 9.62 -6.44 -20.86
CA TYR A 287 9.52 -5.05 -21.33
C TYR A 287 10.13 -4.11 -20.28
N TYR A 288 10.14 -2.82 -20.59
CA TYR A 288 10.59 -1.77 -19.68
C TYR A 288 9.45 -0.79 -19.40
N VAL A 289 9.45 -0.18 -18.24
CA VAL A 289 8.58 0.96 -17.91
C VAL A 289 9.43 2.21 -17.89
N VAL A 290 8.95 3.24 -18.57
CA VAL A 290 9.55 4.58 -18.59
C VAL A 290 8.62 5.51 -17.83
N ASP A 291 9.08 5.99 -16.71
CA ASP A 291 8.45 7.07 -15.96
C ASP A 291 9.14 8.39 -16.32
N SER A 292 8.37 9.42 -16.56
CA SER A 292 8.88 10.76 -16.79
C SER A 292 8.17 11.78 -15.91
N ALA A 293 8.89 12.80 -15.43
CA ALA A 293 8.35 13.87 -14.64
C ALA A 293 9.17 15.16 -14.80
N ASN A 294 8.58 16.30 -14.38
CA ASN A 294 9.29 17.57 -14.34
C ASN A 294 10.11 17.80 -13.05
N THR A 295 10.13 16.81 -12.14
CA THR A 295 10.92 16.83 -10.90
C THR A 295 11.74 15.56 -10.76
N ALA A 296 12.94 15.66 -10.19
CA ALA A 296 13.89 14.54 -10.07
C ALA A 296 13.36 13.40 -9.18
N ASN A 297 12.48 13.69 -8.24
CA ASN A 297 11.83 12.70 -7.38
C ASN A 297 10.54 12.11 -7.98
N LEU A 298 10.26 12.40 -9.26
CA LEU A 298 9.07 11.93 -10.01
C LEU A 298 7.72 12.25 -9.35
N THR A 299 7.63 13.31 -8.58
CA THR A 299 6.38 13.73 -7.92
C THR A 299 5.57 14.73 -8.70
N GLY A 300 6.16 15.40 -9.72
CA GLY A 300 5.49 16.43 -10.52
C GLY A 300 5.21 15.96 -11.94
N ASN A 301 4.00 16.19 -12.44
CA ASN A 301 3.58 15.88 -13.83
C ASN A 301 4.13 14.54 -14.35
N ARG A 302 3.99 13.49 -13.55
CA ARG A 302 4.48 12.14 -13.89
C ARG A 302 3.63 11.53 -15.00
N SER A 303 4.27 10.91 -15.98
CA SER A 303 3.64 10.00 -16.93
C SER A 303 4.42 8.70 -17.01
N SER A 304 3.74 7.60 -17.31
CA SER A 304 4.32 6.26 -17.40
C SER A 304 3.88 5.59 -18.69
N HIS A 305 4.80 4.93 -19.37
CA HIS A 305 4.48 4.13 -20.57
C HIS A 305 5.41 2.92 -20.68
N ASN A 306 4.92 1.88 -21.36
CA ASN A 306 5.68 0.67 -21.60
C ASN A 306 6.55 0.81 -22.85
N LEU A 307 7.76 0.25 -22.77
CA LEU A 307 8.75 0.22 -23.83
C LEU A 307 9.08 -1.25 -24.13
N LEU A 308 8.66 -1.73 -25.29
CA LEU A 308 8.83 -3.13 -25.69
C LEU A 308 10.24 -3.45 -26.22
N ALA A 309 10.97 -2.43 -26.66
CA ALA A 309 12.36 -2.56 -27.12
C ALA A 309 13.30 -1.73 -26.25
N PRO A 310 14.58 -2.07 -26.14
CA PRO A 310 15.54 -1.32 -25.35
C PRO A 310 16.00 -0.02 -26.04
N GLU A 311 15.05 0.75 -26.54
CA GLU A 311 15.26 2.03 -27.22
C GLU A 311 14.20 3.03 -26.82
N LEU A 312 14.61 4.12 -26.18
CA LEU A 312 13.74 5.23 -25.77
C LEU A 312 13.79 6.34 -26.82
N PHE A 313 12.66 6.64 -27.42
CA PHE A 313 12.49 7.75 -28.35
C PHE A 313 11.64 8.86 -27.74
N ILE A 314 12.19 10.09 -27.68
CA ILE A 314 11.49 11.28 -27.22
C ILE A 314 11.35 12.21 -28.44
N PRO A 315 10.15 12.30 -29.03
CA PRO A 315 9.95 12.97 -30.31
C PRO A 315 10.08 14.50 -30.24
N ARG A 316 10.01 15.07 -29.04
CA ARG A 316 10.10 16.52 -28.85
C ARG A 316 10.75 16.84 -27.51
N VAL A 317 11.95 17.38 -27.54
CA VAL A 317 12.65 17.86 -26.36
C VAL A 317 12.16 19.29 -26.03
N THR A 318 11.61 19.48 -24.84
CA THR A 318 11.14 20.78 -24.37
C THR A 318 12.28 21.56 -23.68
N LYS A 319 12.12 22.88 -23.53
CA LYS A 319 13.07 23.71 -22.74
C LYS A 319 13.00 23.42 -21.24
N GLN A 320 11.93 22.77 -20.77
CA GLN A 320 11.77 22.40 -19.38
C GLN A 320 12.49 21.09 -19.12
N ALA A 321 13.22 21.01 -18.00
CA ALA A 321 13.88 19.78 -17.57
C ALA A 321 12.84 18.67 -17.37
N THR A 322 13.12 17.50 -17.92
CA THR A 322 12.33 16.29 -17.74
C THR A 322 13.25 15.20 -17.23
N PHE A 323 12.84 14.56 -16.16
CA PHE A 323 13.57 13.45 -15.53
C PHE A 323 12.92 12.15 -15.93
N TYR A 324 13.73 11.14 -16.21
CA TYR A 324 13.29 9.81 -16.63
C TYR A 324 13.81 8.77 -15.67
N GLN A 325 12.93 7.85 -15.31
CA GLN A 325 13.28 6.62 -14.60
C GLN A 325 12.87 5.44 -15.48
N LEU A 326 13.79 4.48 -15.60
CA LEU A 326 13.53 3.25 -16.33
C LEU A 326 13.58 2.08 -15.37
N THR A 327 12.66 1.16 -15.54
CA THR A 327 12.58 -0.09 -14.77
C THR A 327 12.39 -1.26 -15.71
N SER A 328 12.95 -2.41 -15.36
CA SER A 328 12.78 -3.65 -16.12
C SER A 328 11.62 -4.45 -15.55
N VAL A 329 10.83 -5.08 -16.40
CA VAL A 329 9.72 -5.92 -15.98
C VAL A 329 9.98 -7.35 -16.42
N SER A 330 9.93 -8.30 -15.47
CA SER A 330 10.11 -9.72 -15.73
C SER A 330 8.88 -10.34 -16.42
N ALA A 331 9.01 -11.58 -16.89
CA ALA A 331 7.90 -12.35 -17.45
C ALA A 331 6.77 -12.62 -16.44
N SER A 332 7.09 -12.66 -15.14
CA SER A 332 6.10 -12.78 -14.06
C SER A 332 5.43 -11.45 -13.68
N GLY A 333 5.76 -10.34 -14.38
CA GLY A 333 5.20 -9.00 -14.16
C GLY A 333 5.86 -8.21 -13.03
N LEU A 334 6.90 -8.74 -12.37
CA LEU A 334 7.64 -8.03 -11.33
C LEU A 334 8.45 -6.89 -11.93
N VAL A 335 8.35 -5.69 -11.32
CA VAL A 335 9.05 -4.47 -11.73
C VAL A 335 10.27 -4.29 -10.84
N GLY A 336 11.43 -4.18 -11.49
CA GLY A 336 12.72 -4.05 -10.85
C GLY A 336 13.15 -2.62 -10.53
#